data_ea33795bdf7526f5c4426074a21c4fe2
#
_entry.id   ea33795bdf7526f5c4426074a21c4fe2
#
_cell.length_a   1.000
_cell.length_b   1.000
_cell.length_c   1.000
_cell.angle_alpha   90.00
_cell.angle_beta   90.00
_cell.angle_gamma   90.00
#
_symmetry.space_group_name_H-M   'P 1'
#
loop_
_entity.id
_entity.type
_entity.pdbx_description
1 polymer ?
#
loop_
_entity_poly.entity_id
_entity_poly.type
_entity_poly.pdbx_seq_one_letter_code
_entity_poly.pdbx_strand_id
1 'polypeptide(L)'
;MLLLYVDDLFVTGTDGLIADTKRKLAAEFEMKDLGMMHYFLGMEEWQNADGISLGQGKYAVEILKRSRMMDCKGMTTPMALNLKLLSDASSEAVDAMVYR
;
A
#
# COMPACT_ATOMS: atom_id res chain seq x y z
N MET A 1 12.38 12.97 -14.67
CA MET A 1 10.95 12.72 -15.02
C MET A 1 10.09 13.45 -13.99
N LEU A 2 8.98 14.02 -14.43
CA LEU A 2 8.00 14.70 -13.61
C LEU A 2 6.65 13.99 -13.80
N LEU A 3 6.00 13.58 -12.73
CA LEU A 3 4.70 12.92 -12.74
C LEU A 3 3.74 13.66 -11.81
N LEU A 4 2.61 14.07 -12.35
CA LEU A 4 1.52 14.70 -11.59
C LEU A 4 0.41 13.68 -11.34
N TYR A 5 -0.01 13.58 -10.09
CA TYR A 5 -1.16 12.78 -9.70
C TYR A 5 -2.02 13.56 -8.71
N VAL A 6 -3.17 14.01 -9.16
CA VAL A 6 -4.10 14.90 -8.42
C VAL A 6 -3.33 16.11 -7.87
N ASP A 7 -3.10 16.19 -6.57
CA ASP A 7 -2.40 17.29 -5.89
C ASP A 7 -0.92 16.97 -5.59
N ASP A 8 -0.48 15.74 -5.89
CA ASP A 8 0.88 15.29 -5.62
C ASP A 8 1.76 15.34 -6.88
N LEU A 9 2.98 15.84 -6.73
CA LEU A 9 3.96 15.94 -7.79
C LEU A 9 5.21 15.12 -7.45
N PHE A 10 5.52 14.15 -8.30
CA PHE A 10 6.69 13.29 -8.16
C PHE A 10 7.80 13.74 -9.09
N VAL A 11 8.99 13.91 -8.54
CA VAL A 11 10.19 14.30 -9.29
C VAL A 11 11.23 13.21 -9.16
N THR A 12 11.71 12.68 -10.27
CA THR A 12 12.79 11.70 -10.30
C THR A 12 13.83 12.07 -11.35
N GLY A 13 15.09 11.79 -11.05
CA GLY A 13 16.24 12.11 -11.89
C GLY A 13 17.53 12.15 -11.08
N THR A 14 18.54 12.81 -11.61
CA THR A 14 19.76 13.09 -10.84
C THR A 14 19.50 14.15 -9.78
N ASP A 15 20.28 14.13 -8.70
CA ASP A 15 20.10 15.06 -7.56
C ASP A 15 20.08 16.53 -7.99
N GLY A 16 20.96 16.91 -8.94
CA GLY A 16 21.01 18.28 -9.47
C GLY A 16 19.74 18.67 -10.23
N LEU A 17 19.17 17.75 -11.03
CA LEU A 17 17.92 17.98 -11.75
C LEU A 17 16.73 18.06 -10.79
N ILE A 18 16.70 17.22 -9.76
CA ILE A 18 15.65 17.24 -8.74
C ILE A 18 15.69 18.58 -8.00
N ALA A 19 16.86 19.01 -7.53
CA ALA A 19 17.03 20.27 -6.82
C ALA A 19 16.61 21.49 -7.66
N ASP A 20 17.03 21.53 -8.93
CA ASP A 20 16.67 22.63 -9.84
C ASP A 20 15.16 22.67 -10.13
N THR A 21 14.57 21.50 -10.35
CA THR A 21 13.11 21.37 -10.56
C THR A 21 12.32 21.82 -9.35
N LYS A 22 12.69 21.38 -8.14
CA LYS A 22 12.05 21.80 -6.88
C LYS A 22 12.13 23.33 -6.71
N ARG A 23 13.29 23.92 -6.98
CA ARG A 23 13.47 25.38 -6.89
C ARG A 23 12.55 26.14 -7.85
N LYS A 24 12.46 25.70 -9.12
CA LYS A 24 11.60 26.32 -10.13
C LYS A 24 10.13 26.20 -9.77
N LEU A 25 9.70 25.04 -9.33
CA LEU A 25 8.31 24.81 -8.91
C LEU A 25 7.94 25.65 -7.69
N ALA A 26 8.81 25.72 -6.69
CA ALA A 26 8.58 26.55 -5.49
C ALA A 26 8.55 28.07 -5.78
N ALA A 27 9.16 28.51 -6.88
CA ALA A 27 9.11 29.91 -7.31
C ALA A 27 7.77 30.29 -7.98
N GLU A 28 7.10 29.32 -8.62
CA GLU A 28 5.86 29.53 -9.39
C GLU A 28 4.60 29.12 -8.62
N PHE A 29 4.73 28.15 -7.70
CA PHE A 29 3.61 27.54 -7.00
C PHE A 29 3.86 27.48 -5.49
N GLU A 30 2.79 27.63 -4.70
CA GLU A 30 2.82 27.36 -3.28
C GLU A 30 2.85 25.83 -3.06
N MET A 31 4.05 25.29 -2.83
CA MET A 31 4.28 23.84 -2.72
C MET A 31 5.08 23.53 -1.46
N LYS A 32 4.79 22.37 -0.87
CA LYS A 32 5.55 21.79 0.23
C LYS A 32 6.39 20.62 -0.27
N ASP A 33 7.69 20.66 -0.03
CA ASP A 33 8.56 19.51 -0.27
C ASP A 33 8.34 18.46 0.83
N LEU A 34 7.86 17.27 0.44
CA LEU A 34 7.58 16.15 1.34
C LEU A 34 8.80 15.21 1.50
N GLY A 35 9.90 15.47 0.79
CA GLY A 35 11.11 14.65 0.82
C GLY A 35 11.02 13.41 -0.04
N MET A 36 11.65 12.33 0.43
CA MET A 36 11.61 11.02 -0.25
C MET A 36 10.22 10.40 -0.13
N MET A 37 9.76 9.81 -1.23
CA MET A 37 8.52 9.03 -1.23
C MET A 37 8.70 7.75 -0.41
N HIS A 38 7.75 7.46 0.47
CA HIS A 38 7.73 6.22 1.28
C HIS A 38 6.39 5.49 1.20
N TYR A 39 5.35 6.19 0.77
CA TYR A 39 4.01 5.62 0.67
C TYR A 39 3.21 6.35 -0.39
N PHE A 40 2.65 5.60 -1.34
CA PHE A 40 1.84 6.16 -2.41
C PHE A 40 0.85 5.13 -2.97
N LEU A 41 -0.40 5.54 -3.18
CA LEU A 41 -1.47 4.69 -3.71
C LEU A 41 -1.62 3.34 -2.99
N GLY A 42 -1.48 3.33 -1.67
CA GLY A 42 -1.58 2.10 -0.89
C GLY A 42 -0.33 1.21 -0.92
N MET A 43 0.74 1.64 -1.59
CA MET A 43 2.03 0.95 -1.64
C MET A 43 3.07 1.65 -0.78
N GLU A 44 3.88 0.86 -0.10
CA GLU A 44 5.07 1.31 0.59
C GLU A 44 6.28 1.20 -0.34
N GLU A 45 7.12 2.19 -0.30
CA GLU A 45 8.37 2.22 -1.07
C GLU A 45 9.57 2.25 -0.13
N TRP A 46 10.53 1.38 -0.42
CA TRP A 46 11.84 1.37 0.23
C TRP A 46 12.93 1.48 -0.83
N GLN A 47 13.80 2.47 -0.65
CA GLN A 47 14.97 2.68 -1.50
C GLN A 47 16.23 2.30 -0.73
N ASN A 48 17.07 1.48 -1.32
CA ASN A 48 18.37 1.09 -0.80
C ASN A 48 19.42 1.05 -1.93
N ALA A 49 20.66 0.67 -1.59
CA ALA A 49 21.75 0.59 -2.57
C ALA A 49 21.50 -0.43 -3.70
N ASP A 50 20.69 -1.45 -3.42
CA ASP A 50 20.39 -2.54 -4.37
C ASP A 50 19.20 -2.21 -5.29
N GLY A 51 18.42 -1.16 -4.97
CA GLY A 51 17.30 -0.74 -5.78
C GLY A 51 16.10 -0.23 -4.99
N ILE A 52 14.95 -0.26 -5.64
CA ILE A 52 13.66 0.18 -5.10
C ILE A 52 12.78 -1.05 -4.90
N SER A 53 12.25 -1.21 -3.70
CA SER A 53 11.29 -2.26 -3.34
C SER A 53 9.92 -1.64 -3.10
N LEU A 54 8.89 -2.25 -3.67
CA LEU A 54 7.49 -1.88 -3.46
C LEU A 54 6.77 -2.99 -2.70
N GLY A 55 5.93 -2.63 -1.76
CA GLY A 55 5.16 -3.59 -0.97
C GLY A 55 3.86 -3.04 -0.43
N GLN A 56 3.07 -3.91 0.17
CA GLN A 56 1.80 -3.59 0.80
C GLN A 56 1.71 -4.16 2.23
N GLY A 57 2.82 -4.14 2.97
CA GLY A 57 2.90 -4.71 4.32
C GLY A 57 1.87 -4.12 5.27
N LYS A 58 1.72 -2.79 5.30
CA LYS A 58 0.71 -2.12 6.13
C LYS A 58 -0.71 -2.52 5.77
N TYR A 59 -1.00 -2.56 4.47
CA TYR A 59 -2.32 -2.95 3.99
C TYR A 59 -2.66 -4.40 4.35
N ALA A 60 -1.71 -5.33 4.19
CA ALA A 60 -1.88 -6.73 4.61
C ALA A 60 -2.16 -6.84 6.12
N VAL A 61 -1.42 -6.10 6.95
CA VAL A 61 -1.65 -6.04 8.40
C VAL A 61 -3.03 -5.46 8.73
N GLU A 62 -3.47 -4.42 8.03
CA GLU A 62 -4.81 -3.85 8.22
C GLU A 62 -5.93 -4.86 7.91
N ILE A 63 -5.81 -5.60 6.80
CA ILE A 63 -6.77 -6.67 6.46
C ILE A 63 -6.81 -7.72 7.55
N LEU A 64 -5.65 -8.20 8.00
CA LEU A 64 -5.56 -9.19 9.07
C LEU A 64 -6.20 -8.70 10.37
N LYS A 65 -5.99 -7.44 10.75
CA LYS A 65 -6.62 -6.82 11.91
C LYS A 65 -8.14 -6.73 11.76
N ARG A 66 -8.61 -6.24 10.60
CA ARG A 66 -10.04 -6.12 10.30
C ARG A 66 -10.75 -7.47 10.34
N SER A 67 -10.09 -8.51 9.82
CA SER A 67 -10.60 -9.88 9.81
C SER A 67 -10.35 -10.64 11.13
N ARG A 68 -9.71 -10.01 12.13
CA ARG A 68 -9.31 -10.65 13.42
C ARG A 68 -8.41 -11.88 13.22
N MET A 69 -7.55 -11.84 12.21
CA MET A 69 -6.69 -12.97 11.79
C MET A 69 -5.20 -12.71 12.05
N MET A 70 -4.84 -11.74 12.88
CA MET A 70 -3.43 -11.39 13.16
C MET A 70 -2.61 -12.54 13.73
N ASP A 71 -3.24 -13.36 14.57
CA ASP A 71 -2.57 -14.48 15.26
C ASP A 71 -2.85 -15.83 14.59
N CYS A 72 -3.49 -15.83 13.42
CA CYS A 72 -3.78 -17.05 12.69
C CYS A 72 -2.52 -17.63 12.04
N LYS A 73 -2.40 -18.96 12.06
CA LYS A 73 -1.32 -19.65 11.35
C LYS A 73 -1.54 -19.52 9.84
N GLY A 74 -0.47 -19.11 9.13
CA GLY A 74 -0.48 -19.07 7.67
C GLY A 74 -0.76 -20.44 7.05
N MET A 75 -1.58 -20.46 6.01
CA MET A 75 -1.90 -21.64 5.22
C MET A 75 -1.31 -21.50 3.82
N THR A 76 -0.80 -22.58 3.28
CA THR A 76 -0.23 -22.61 1.91
C THR A 76 -1.30 -22.57 0.83
N THR A 77 -2.54 -22.95 1.17
CA THR A 77 -3.70 -22.92 0.28
C THR A 77 -4.85 -22.17 0.94
N PRO A 78 -5.64 -21.37 0.20
CA PRO A 78 -6.76 -20.63 0.75
C PRO A 78 -7.82 -21.48 1.42
N MET A 79 -7.98 -22.72 0.97
CA MET A 79 -8.97 -23.67 1.48
C MET A 79 -8.36 -25.07 1.56
N ALA A 80 -8.85 -25.88 2.50
CA ALA A 80 -8.49 -27.29 2.58
C ALA A 80 -8.97 -28.04 1.33
N LEU A 81 -8.15 -28.98 0.86
CA LEU A 81 -8.54 -29.87 -0.25
C LEU A 81 -9.81 -30.66 0.11
N ASN A 82 -10.73 -30.76 -0.83
CA ASN A 82 -12.01 -31.46 -0.70
C ASN A 82 -12.97 -30.88 0.37
N LEU A 83 -12.78 -29.63 0.79
CA LEU A 83 -13.75 -28.97 1.66
C LEU A 83 -15.11 -28.84 0.97
N LYS A 84 -16.13 -29.53 1.48
CA LYS A 84 -17.51 -29.40 1.02
C LYS A 84 -18.20 -28.35 1.88
N LEU A 85 -18.42 -27.16 1.31
CA LEU A 85 -19.24 -26.14 1.93
C LEU A 85 -20.71 -26.52 1.71
N LEU A 86 -21.39 -26.93 2.76
CA LEU A 86 -22.82 -27.22 2.72
C LEU A 86 -23.57 -25.94 3.10
N SER A 87 -24.68 -25.69 2.40
CA SER A 87 -25.65 -24.66 2.83
C SER A 87 -26.45 -25.25 4.00
N ASP A 88 -25.90 -25.12 5.20
CA ASP A 88 -26.49 -25.65 6.42
C ASP A 88 -26.98 -24.48 7.29
N ALA A 89 -28.26 -24.55 7.69
CA ALA A 89 -28.87 -23.56 8.56
C ALA A 89 -28.37 -23.65 10.03
N SER A 90 -27.56 -24.66 10.36
CA SER A 90 -26.98 -24.86 11.70
C SER A 90 -25.67 -24.09 11.92
N SER A 91 -25.08 -23.54 10.87
CA SER A 91 -23.85 -22.73 11.00
C SER A 91 -24.15 -21.36 11.58
N GLU A 92 -23.25 -20.88 12.45
CA GLU A 92 -23.34 -19.55 13.02
C GLU A 92 -23.29 -18.47 11.90
N ALA A 93 -24.19 -17.49 11.96
CA ALA A 93 -24.24 -16.44 10.96
C ALA A 93 -22.97 -15.57 11.01
N VAL A 94 -22.37 -15.32 9.86
CA VAL A 94 -21.20 -14.47 9.73
C VAL A 94 -21.60 -13.01 9.90
N ASP A 95 -20.82 -12.25 10.68
CA ASP A 95 -20.98 -10.79 10.77
C ASP A 95 -20.73 -10.14 9.41
N ALA A 96 -21.78 -9.60 8.83
CA ALA A 96 -21.73 -8.97 7.50
C ALA A 96 -20.82 -7.72 7.46
N MET A 97 -20.58 -7.03 8.59
CA MET A 97 -19.66 -5.89 8.64
C MET A 97 -18.18 -6.32 8.59
N VAL A 98 -17.88 -7.47 9.18
CA VAL A 98 -16.51 -8.03 9.14
C VAL A 98 -16.22 -8.68 7.79
N TYR A 99 -17.26 -9.22 7.12
CA TYR A 99 -17.11 -9.92 5.84
C TYR A 99 -16.99 -8.96 4.63
N ARG A 100 -17.49 -7.75 4.73
CA ARG A 100 -17.37 -6.71 3.70
C ARG A 100 -16.01 -6.01 3.82
#